data_5560a29216e72e29212f13c80250d796
#
_entry.id   5560a29216e72e29212f13c80250d796
#
_cell.length_a   1.000
_cell.length_b   1.000
_cell.length_c   1.000
_cell.angle_alpha   90.00
_cell.angle_beta   90.00
_cell.angle_gamma   90.00
#
_symmetry.space_group_name_H-M   'P 1'
#
loop_
_entity.id
_entity.type
_entity.pdbx_description
1 polymer ?
#
loop_
_entity_poly.entity_id
_entity_poly.type
_entity_poly.pdbx_seq_one_letter_code
_entity_poly.pdbx_strand_id
1 'polypeptide(L)'
;MHRYRMLIFVVISLSYVVSYFHRSSSAVVGPVLMDDLNISPTDLGFIGSMYFWAYAVACLPSGLLTDAIGARKTITFCLGIAAAGTMLFAVSSSVPLLGAARAMIGFGVSSVYIAAMKIFSDWYKKNELATCSGALLAVGNVGALLSTAPLVVLIGGFGWRPTFVGLGWYTVVVAVISYLLIRNSPTELGFSPVETAVPEPVANTEPQPSVMTALLQLLSTRNFYLLSVLSFMYYGTFMGVGALWAGPYLQDVYGLSRQGAASVLMFFPIGMTVGCPLSGYLSDKVLRSRRLVLLYGSILHLLAYIPFIFFTDQIPSLGLYCLFFYFGISGGFFVSCFACAKEIAHPAYSGTAIGTLNMLLAFGAAFYQYALGIILGSYGRASNGSYGHDAYRMIFIAAAVGLLIGCISIYKFKEHKRL
;
A
#
# COMPACT_ATOMS: atom_id res chain seq x y z
N MET A 1 -0.49 30.86 -11.52
CA MET A 1 -0.64 29.45 -11.86
C MET A 1 0.46 28.55 -11.26
N HIS A 2 1.76 28.74 -11.57
CA HIS A 2 2.83 27.84 -11.09
C HIS A 2 2.88 27.69 -9.56
N ARG A 3 2.85 28.78 -8.79
CA ARG A 3 2.83 28.72 -7.31
C ARG A 3 1.63 27.94 -6.77
N TYR A 4 0.47 28.06 -7.40
CA TYR A 4 -0.72 27.35 -6.96
C TYR A 4 -0.66 25.85 -7.26
N ARG A 5 -0.07 25.45 -8.39
CA ARG A 5 0.21 24.04 -8.73
C ARG A 5 1.10 23.39 -7.66
N MET A 6 2.15 24.08 -7.22
CA MET A 6 3.04 23.62 -6.14
C MET A 6 2.28 23.50 -4.82
N LEU A 7 1.43 24.47 -4.48
CA LEU A 7 0.58 24.41 -3.27
C LEU A 7 -0.33 23.19 -3.28
N ILE A 8 -1.04 22.94 -4.39
CA ILE A 8 -1.90 21.76 -4.55
C ILE A 8 -1.07 20.48 -4.38
N PHE A 9 0.10 20.39 -5.02
CA PHE A 9 0.97 19.22 -4.89
C PHE A 9 1.38 18.97 -3.43
N VAL A 10 1.76 20.01 -2.69
CA VAL A 10 2.13 19.88 -1.26
C VAL A 10 0.94 19.40 -0.43
N VAL A 11 -0.24 19.97 -0.62
CA VAL A 11 -1.45 19.58 0.15
C VAL A 11 -1.85 18.13 -0.13
N ILE A 12 -1.82 17.71 -1.39
CA ILE A 12 -2.07 16.31 -1.77
C ILE A 12 -1.00 15.39 -1.17
N SER A 13 0.26 15.83 -1.16
CA SER A 13 1.38 15.11 -0.56
C SER A 13 1.18 14.87 0.93
N LEU A 14 0.71 15.86 1.69
CA LEU A 14 0.37 15.69 3.11
C LEU A 14 -0.73 14.63 3.31
N SER A 15 -1.75 14.63 2.46
CA SER A 15 -2.81 13.62 2.48
C SER A 15 -2.29 12.22 2.18
N TYR A 16 -1.32 12.12 1.27
CA TYR A 16 -0.73 10.85 0.85
C TYR A 16 0.24 10.28 1.90
N VAL A 17 0.93 11.16 2.65
CA VAL A 17 1.72 10.79 3.84
C VAL A 17 0.84 10.11 4.88
N VAL A 18 -0.38 10.64 5.16
CA VAL A 18 -1.35 9.98 6.06
C VAL A 18 -1.67 8.57 5.60
N SER A 19 -1.93 8.38 4.30
CA SER A 19 -2.27 7.07 3.73
C SER A 19 -1.15 6.03 3.96
N TYR A 20 0.09 6.39 3.63
CA TYR A 20 1.23 5.48 3.77
C TYR A 20 1.64 5.25 5.22
N PHE A 21 1.50 6.27 6.07
CA PHE A 21 1.71 6.14 7.51
C PHE A 21 0.80 5.05 8.10
N HIS A 22 -0.51 5.13 7.88
CA HIS A 22 -1.46 4.16 8.40
C HIS A 22 -1.29 2.76 7.80
N ARG A 23 -0.82 2.67 6.56
CA ARG A 23 -0.53 1.39 5.89
C ARG A 23 0.56 0.60 6.59
N SER A 24 1.60 1.26 7.07
CA SER A 24 2.81 0.62 7.65
C SER A 24 2.86 0.66 9.18
N SER A 25 2.03 1.48 9.84
CA SER A 25 2.05 1.66 11.30
C SER A 25 1.75 0.38 12.09
N SER A 26 1.07 -0.60 11.47
CA SER A 26 0.69 -1.85 12.14
C SER A 26 1.89 -2.69 12.59
N ALA A 27 3.02 -2.65 11.87
CA ALA A 27 4.23 -3.37 12.25
C ALA A 27 4.84 -2.85 13.57
N VAL A 28 4.65 -1.57 13.86
CA VAL A 28 5.17 -0.90 15.06
C VAL A 28 4.16 -0.94 16.21
N VAL A 29 2.89 -0.65 15.92
CA VAL A 29 1.87 -0.60 16.97
C VAL A 29 1.36 -2.00 17.36
N GLY A 30 1.50 -3.00 16.47
CA GLY A 30 1.00 -4.34 16.69
C GLY A 30 1.49 -5.01 17.99
N PRO A 31 2.82 -5.08 18.24
CA PRO A 31 3.33 -5.60 19.51
C PRO A 31 2.79 -4.85 20.73
N VAL A 32 2.65 -3.52 20.63
CA VAL A 32 2.11 -2.69 21.72
C VAL A 32 0.66 -3.04 22.02
N LEU A 33 -0.14 -3.30 20.98
CA LEU A 33 -1.55 -3.70 21.14
C LEU A 33 -1.67 -5.10 21.74
N MET A 34 -0.81 -6.05 21.30
CA MET A 34 -0.80 -7.40 21.86
C MET A 34 -0.48 -7.39 23.35
N ASP A 35 0.46 -6.55 23.77
CA ASP A 35 0.85 -6.42 25.18
C ASP A 35 -0.23 -5.69 26.01
N ASP A 36 -0.69 -4.51 25.54
CA ASP A 36 -1.61 -3.64 26.30
C ASP A 36 -3.02 -4.21 26.41
N LEU A 37 -3.50 -4.88 25.36
CA LEU A 37 -4.86 -5.41 25.28
C LEU A 37 -4.94 -6.94 25.44
N ASN A 38 -3.79 -7.59 25.62
CA ASN A 38 -3.68 -9.04 25.72
C ASN A 38 -4.41 -9.80 24.59
N ILE A 39 -4.28 -9.30 23.36
CA ILE A 39 -4.90 -9.89 22.18
C ILE A 39 -4.00 -10.94 21.52
N SER A 40 -4.64 -11.87 20.79
CA SER A 40 -3.92 -12.91 20.06
C SER A 40 -3.33 -12.40 18.73
N PRO A 41 -2.36 -13.13 18.11
CA PRO A 41 -1.90 -12.83 16.75
C PRO A 41 -3.03 -12.90 15.71
N THR A 42 -3.99 -13.79 15.90
CA THR A 42 -5.18 -13.86 15.03
C THR A 42 -5.98 -12.56 15.09
N ASP A 43 -6.19 -12.02 16.30
CA ASP A 43 -6.87 -10.74 16.50
C ASP A 43 -6.08 -9.58 15.88
N LEU A 44 -4.75 -9.56 16.05
CA LEU A 44 -3.90 -8.55 15.44
C LEU A 44 -3.93 -8.65 13.90
N GLY A 45 -3.87 -9.86 13.36
CA GLY A 45 -4.02 -10.12 11.93
C GLY A 45 -5.37 -9.63 11.40
N PHE A 46 -6.46 -9.87 12.14
CA PHE A 46 -7.80 -9.34 11.83
C PHE A 46 -7.79 -7.81 11.81
N ILE A 47 -7.32 -7.16 12.87
CA ILE A 47 -7.26 -5.69 12.98
C ILE A 47 -6.45 -5.09 11.82
N GLY A 48 -5.26 -5.64 11.53
CA GLY A 48 -4.40 -5.19 10.43
C GLY A 48 -5.08 -5.36 9.06
N SER A 49 -5.70 -6.51 8.83
CA SER A 49 -6.33 -6.84 7.55
C SER A 49 -7.54 -5.96 7.22
N MET A 50 -8.29 -5.49 8.23
CA MET A 50 -9.49 -4.67 8.04
C MET A 50 -9.19 -3.35 7.32
N TYR A 51 -7.98 -2.77 7.50
CA TYR A 51 -7.54 -1.63 6.71
C TYR A 51 -7.52 -1.95 5.21
N PHE A 52 -6.93 -3.06 4.82
CA PHE A 52 -6.77 -3.43 3.42
C PHE A 52 -8.07 -3.93 2.79
N TRP A 53 -8.92 -4.66 3.54
CA TRP A 53 -10.27 -5.05 3.09
C TRP A 53 -11.10 -3.82 2.73
N ALA A 54 -11.19 -2.86 3.64
CA ALA A 54 -11.95 -1.65 3.42
C ALA A 54 -11.34 -0.77 2.31
N TYR A 55 -10.01 -0.66 2.26
CA TYR A 55 -9.30 0.03 1.18
C TYR A 55 -9.65 -0.57 -0.18
N ALA A 56 -9.58 -1.90 -0.32
CA ALA A 56 -9.86 -2.61 -1.57
C ALA A 56 -11.29 -2.37 -2.05
N VAL A 57 -12.27 -2.55 -1.16
CA VAL A 57 -13.69 -2.32 -1.47
C VAL A 57 -13.94 -0.87 -1.84
N ALA A 58 -13.27 0.08 -1.18
CA ALA A 58 -13.46 1.51 -1.39
C ALA A 58 -12.79 2.04 -2.67
N CYS A 59 -11.85 1.33 -3.30
CA CYS A 59 -11.17 1.80 -4.52
C CYS A 59 -12.13 2.17 -5.65
N LEU A 60 -13.12 1.30 -5.93
CA LEU A 60 -14.10 1.55 -6.99
C LEU A 60 -15.07 2.70 -6.63
N PRO A 61 -15.74 2.71 -5.47
CA PRO A 61 -16.58 3.82 -5.05
C PRO A 61 -15.84 5.16 -4.99
N SER A 62 -14.56 5.17 -4.59
CA SER A 62 -13.76 6.39 -4.52
C SER A 62 -13.56 7.05 -5.89
N GLY A 63 -13.40 6.25 -6.95
CA GLY A 63 -13.34 6.74 -8.32
C GLY A 63 -14.66 7.40 -8.73
N LEU A 64 -15.78 6.68 -8.56
CA LEU A 64 -17.12 7.18 -8.86
C LEU A 64 -17.45 8.46 -8.07
N LEU A 65 -17.10 8.49 -6.80
CA LEU A 65 -17.31 9.66 -5.95
C LEU A 65 -16.47 10.86 -6.43
N THR A 66 -15.23 10.62 -6.84
CA THR A 66 -14.35 11.66 -7.40
C THR A 66 -14.90 12.26 -8.68
N ASP A 67 -15.52 11.45 -9.54
CA ASP A 67 -16.16 11.93 -10.77
C ASP A 67 -17.48 12.66 -10.48
N ALA A 68 -18.27 12.20 -9.51
CA ALA A 68 -19.58 12.75 -9.18
C ALA A 68 -19.55 14.10 -8.44
N ILE A 69 -18.72 14.21 -7.39
CA ILE A 69 -18.67 15.40 -6.52
C ILE A 69 -17.38 16.20 -6.60
N GLY A 70 -16.42 15.73 -7.41
CA GLY A 70 -15.11 16.34 -7.62
C GLY A 70 -14.06 15.88 -6.58
N ALA A 71 -12.80 15.92 -6.98
CA ALA A 71 -11.67 15.42 -6.21
C ALA A 71 -11.49 16.13 -4.85
N ARG A 72 -11.67 17.45 -4.81
CA ARG A 72 -11.58 18.27 -3.58
C ARG A 72 -12.52 17.75 -2.48
N LYS A 73 -13.80 17.61 -2.79
CA LYS A 73 -14.80 17.16 -1.80
C LYS A 73 -14.57 15.71 -1.41
N THR A 74 -14.20 14.86 -2.37
CA THR A 74 -13.91 13.44 -2.13
C THR A 74 -12.74 13.25 -1.17
N ILE A 75 -11.59 13.91 -1.41
CA ILE A 75 -10.44 13.85 -0.50
C ILE A 75 -10.83 14.31 0.90
N THR A 76 -11.51 15.44 1.01
CA THR A 76 -11.90 16.02 2.31
C THR A 76 -12.82 15.09 3.09
N PHE A 77 -13.89 14.60 2.46
CA PHE A 77 -14.85 13.70 3.08
C PHE A 77 -14.19 12.38 3.54
N CYS A 78 -13.40 11.78 2.65
CA CYS A 78 -12.73 10.52 2.93
C CYS A 78 -11.65 10.68 4.02
N LEU A 79 -10.87 11.77 4.02
CA LEU A 79 -9.93 12.05 5.12
C LEU A 79 -10.67 12.31 6.44
N GLY A 80 -11.86 12.90 6.42
CA GLY A 80 -12.73 13.01 7.59
C GLY A 80 -13.09 11.67 8.20
N ILE A 81 -13.44 10.68 7.35
CA ILE A 81 -13.69 9.30 7.78
C ILE A 81 -12.40 8.67 8.34
N ALA A 82 -11.25 8.88 7.69
CA ALA A 82 -9.97 8.37 8.18
C ALA A 82 -9.59 8.98 9.54
N ALA A 83 -9.83 10.27 9.74
CA ALA A 83 -9.59 10.96 11.02
C ALA A 83 -10.50 10.40 12.13
N ALA A 84 -11.79 10.25 11.86
CA ALA A 84 -12.74 9.64 12.80
C ALA A 84 -12.34 8.19 13.14
N GLY A 85 -11.93 7.39 12.15
CA GLY A 85 -11.39 6.06 12.35
C GLY A 85 -10.12 6.06 13.19
N THR A 86 -9.21 7.02 12.99
CA THR A 86 -7.98 7.13 13.77
C THR A 86 -8.26 7.50 15.24
N MET A 87 -9.21 8.39 15.49
CA MET A 87 -9.65 8.73 16.84
C MET A 87 -10.37 7.55 17.51
N LEU A 88 -11.24 6.86 16.77
CA LEU A 88 -11.91 5.65 17.25
C LEU A 88 -10.89 4.56 17.62
N PHE A 89 -9.85 4.38 16.81
CA PHE A 89 -8.76 3.44 17.10
C PHE A 89 -8.09 3.77 18.45
N ALA A 90 -7.80 5.05 18.70
CA ALA A 90 -7.14 5.52 19.91
C ALA A 90 -7.94 5.23 21.19
N VAL A 91 -9.27 5.31 21.14
CA VAL A 91 -10.14 5.12 22.32
C VAL A 91 -10.65 3.70 22.47
N SER A 92 -10.41 2.83 21.48
CA SER A 92 -10.93 1.47 21.46
C SER A 92 -10.12 0.53 22.35
N SER A 93 -10.83 -0.45 22.95
CA SER A 93 -10.22 -1.51 23.75
C SER A 93 -10.69 -2.92 23.34
N SER A 94 -11.59 -3.02 22.37
CA SER A 94 -12.09 -4.31 21.87
C SER A 94 -11.63 -4.57 20.44
N VAL A 95 -11.34 -5.83 20.13
CA VAL A 95 -10.88 -6.28 18.80
C VAL A 95 -11.84 -5.86 17.67
N PRO A 96 -13.18 -6.06 17.80
CA PRO A 96 -14.11 -5.64 16.74
C PRO A 96 -14.08 -4.13 16.48
N LEU A 97 -13.98 -3.33 17.55
CA LEU A 97 -13.98 -1.86 17.42
C LEU A 97 -12.65 -1.34 16.82
N LEU A 98 -11.52 -1.94 17.19
CA LEU A 98 -10.22 -1.69 16.56
C LEU A 98 -10.24 -2.07 15.08
N GLY A 99 -10.85 -3.21 14.73
CA GLY A 99 -11.05 -3.63 13.35
C GLY A 99 -11.92 -2.64 12.57
N ALA A 100 -13.05 -2.19 13.13
CA ALA A 100 -13.91 -1.18 12.53
C ALA A 100 -13.18 0.15 12.33
N ALA A 101 -12.41 0.58 13.31
CA ALA A 101 -11.57 1.78 13.21
C ALA A 101 -10.55 1.68 12.07
N ARG A 102 -9.86 0.54 11.95
CA ARG A 102 -8.92 0.27 10.85
C ARG A 102 -9.62 0.24 9.48
N ALA A 103 -10.84 -0.33 9.42
CA ALA A 103 -11.65 -0.29 8.21
C ALA A 103 -12.03 1.16 7.81
N MET A 104 -12.43 2.00 8.76
CA MET A 104 -12.71 3.42 8.50
C MET A 104 -11.46 4.14 7.98
N ILE A 105 -10.28 3.89 8.58
CA ILE A 105 -9.02 4.47 8.11
C ILE A 105 -8.74 4.01 6.67
N GLY A 106 -8.79 2.70 6.40
CA GLY A 106 -8.54 2.14 5.06
C GLY A 106 -9.48 2.68 3.99
N PHE A 107 -10.79 2.75 4.31
CA PHE A 107 -11.80 3.37 3.45
C PHE A 107 -11.45 4.83 3.16
N GLY A 108 -11.16 5.61 4.20
CA GLY A 108 -10.92 7.04 4.08
C GLY A 108 -9.68 7.41 3.27
N VAL A 109 -8.60 6.62 3.35
CA VAL A 109 -7.37 6.91 2.59
C VAL A 109 -7.36 6.36 1.17
N SER A 110 -8.31 5.50 0.79
CA SER A 110 -8.38 4.87 -0.53
C SER A 110 -8.56 5.86 -1.67
N SER A 111 -9.27 6.96 -1.43
CA SER A 111 -9.56 7.99 -2.41
C SER A 111 -8.39 8.89 -2.76
N VAL A 112 -7.38 9.00 -1.87
CA VAL A 112 -6.34 10.05 -1.96
C VAL A 112 -5.55 9.96 -3.26
N TYR A 113 -5.10 8.77 -3.64
CA TYR A 113 -4.35 8.59 -4.88
C TYR A 113 -5.20 8.81 -6.13
N ILE A 114 -6.42 8.30 -6.13
CA ILE A 114 -7.36 8.41 -7.27
C ILE A 114 -7.70 9.87 -7.54
N ALA A 115 -8.08 10.59 -6.49
CA ALA A 115 -8.42 12.00 -6.58
C ALA A 115 -7.19 12.87 -6.90
N ALA A 116 -5.99 12.50 -6.40
CA ALA A 116 -4.74 13.15 -6.77
C ALA A 116 -4.48 13.06 -8.28
N MET A 117 -4.64 11.87 -8.88
CA MET A 117 -4.45 11.69 -10.32
C MET A 117 -5.44 12.52 -11.13
N LYS A 118 -6.69 12.64 -10.68
CA LYS A 118 -7.70 13.51 -11.32
C LYS A 118 -7.26 14.97 -11.28
N ILE A 119 -6.85 15.47 -10.10
CA ILE A 119 -6.36 16.85 -9.97
C ILE A 119 -5.13 17.08 -10.84
N PHE A 120 -4.19 16.14 -10.85
CA PHE A 120 -2.98 16.28 -11.68
C PHE A 120 -3.31 16.32 -13.16
N SER A 121 -4.31 15.54 -13.64
CA SER A 121 -4.74 15.59 -15.03
C SER A 121 -5.30 16.97 -15.44
N ASP A 122 -5.94 17.68 -14.51
CA ASP A 122 -6.54 18.99 -14.77
C ASP A 122 -5.57 20.16 -14.60
N TRP A 123 -4.54 20.00 -13.73
CA TRP A 123 -3.60 21.06 -13.38
C TRP A 123 -2.23 20.98 -14.06
N TYR A 124 -1.83 19.79 -14.58
CA TYR A 124 -0.49 19.57 -15.14
C TYR A 124 -0.56 19.11 -16.60
N LYS A 125 0.50 19.42 -17.36
CA LYS A 125 0.62 18.94 -18.74
C LYS A 125 0.83 17.42 -18.77
N LYS A 126 0.43 16.78 -19.87
CA LYS A 126 0.56 15.32 -20.04
C LYS A 126 1.99 14.78 -19.81
N ASN A 127 2.99 15.54 -20.24
CA ASN A 127 4.39 15.18 -20.04
C ASN A 127 4.90 15.36 -18.60
N GLU A 128 4.18 16.10 -17.73
CA GLU A 128 4.49 16.31 -16.32
C GLU A 128 3.82 15.27 -15.41
N LEU A 129 2.74 14.60 -15.88
CA LEU A 129 1.93 13.69 -15.05
C LEU A 129 2.74 12.53 -14.47
N ALA A 130 3.63 11.93 -15.27
CA ALA A 130 4.48 10.83 -14.81
C ALA A 130 5.43 11.28 -13.68
N THR A 131 5.98 12.47 -13.81
CA THR A 131 6.87 13.08 -12.80
C THR A 131 6.11 13.39 -11.52
N CYS A 132 4.93 14.00 -11.63
CA CYS A 132 4.08 14.32 -10.47
C CYS A 132 3.62 13.04 -9.74
N SER A 133 3.20 12.00 -10.49
CA SER A 133 2.80 10.72 -9.90
C SER A 133 3.97 10.03 -9.19
N GLY A 134 5.15 10.02 -9.82
CA GLY A 134 6.36 9.45 -9.23
C GLY A 134 6.81 10.21 -7.97
N ALA A 135 6.77 11.54 -8.00
CA ALA A 135 7.08 12.37 -6.85
C ALA A 135 6.07 12.14 -5.69
N LEU A 136 4.77 12.00 -6.00
CA LEU A 136 3.76 11.69 -4.99
C LEU A 136 4.02 10.33 -4.32
N LEU A 137 4.39 9.31 -5.09
CA LEU A 137 4.74 7.99 -4.55
C LEU A 137 5.99 8.07 -3.66
N ALA A 138 7.00 8.84 -4.04
CA ALA A 138 8.19 9.06 -3.23
C ALA A 138 7.85 9.74 -1.89
N VAL A 139 6.98 10.75 -1.91
CA VAL A 139 6.49 11.41 -0.69
C VAL A 139 5.65 10.45 0.16
N GLY A 140 4.87 9.57 -0.45
CA GLY A 140 4.16 8.51 0.27
C GLY A 140 5.11 7.66 1.13
N ASN A 141 6.26 7.27 0.60
CA ASN A 141 7.26 6.51 1.34
C ASN A 141 7.83 7.27 2.56
N VAL A 142 7.84 8.60 2.56
CA VAL A 142 8.14 9.39 3.77
C VAL A 142 7.10 9.08 4.86
N GLY A 143 5.83 8.95 4.51
CA GLY A 143 4.78 8.52 5.45
C GLY A 143 5.05 7.14 6.04
N ALA A 144 5.50 6.19 5.22
CA ALA A 144 5.90 4.87 5.70
C ALA A 144 7.12 4.94 6.63
N LEU A 145 8.11 5.79 6.34
CA LEU A 145 9.27 6.01 7.23
C LEU A 145 8.85 6.63 8.56
N LEU A 146 7.94 7.61 8.55
CA LEU A 146 7.42 8.24 9.77
C LEU A 146 6.65 7.25 10.66
N SER A 147 6.09 6.19 10.09
CA SER A 147 5.41 5.13 10.84
C SER A 147 6.35 4.10 11.48
N THR A 148 7.66 4.25 11.39
CA THR A 148 8.67 3.38 11.98
C THR A 148 9.29 4.02 13.24
N ALA A 149 10.60 4.30 13.27
CA ALA A 149 11.27 4.85 14.44
C ALA A 149 10.64 6.15 15.00
N PRO A 150 10.18 7.13 14.21
CA PRO A 150 9.49 8.29 14.75
C PRO A 150 8.22 7.91 15.52
N LEU A 151 7.44 6.96 15.03
CA LEU A 151 6.24 6.49 15.74
C LEU A 151 6.58 5.83 17.07
N VAL A 152 7.67 5.02 17.13
CA VAL A 152 8.12 4.41 18.39
C VAL A 152 8.49 5.47 19.43
N VAL A 153 9.18 6.53 19.02
CA VAL A 153 9.53 7.65 19.92
C VAL A 153 8.26 8.32 20.47
N LEU A 154 7.27 8.58 19.65
CA LEU A 154 5.99 9.16 20.08
C LEU A 154 5.23 8.22 21.04
N ILE A 155 5.17 6.94 20.71
CA ILE A 155 4.50 5.94 21.57
C ILE A 155 5.25 5.79 22.90
N GLY A 156 6.59 5.83 22.89
CA GLY A 156 7.40 5.76 24.11
C GLY A 156 7.24 6.95 25.03
N GLY A 157 7.06 8.15 24.46
CA GLY A 157 6.90 9.39 25.23
C GLY A 157 5.49 9.65 25.74
N PHE A 158 4.48 9.36 24.92
CA PHE A 158 3.08 9.73 25.19
C PHE A 158 2.14 8.52 25.37
N GLY A 159 2.57 7.33 25.01
CA GLY A 159 1.71 6.15 24.86
C GLY A 159 1.05 6.11 23.48
N TRP A 160 0.53 4.93 23.10
CA TRP A 160 -0.06 4.76 21.78
C TRP A 160 -1.41 5.48 21.62
N ARG A 161 -2.26 5.52 22.65
CA ARG A 161 -3.58 6.17 22.59
C ARG A 161 -3.48 7.67 22.32
N PRO A 162 -2.76 8.48 23.11
CA PRO A 162 -2.58 9.92 22.82
C PRO A 162 -1.87 10.16 21.48
N THR A 163 -0.92 9.30 21.09
CA THR A 163 -0.25 9.41 19.79
C THR A 163 -1.26 9.29 18.64
N PHE A 164 -2.17 8.30 18.68
CA PHE A 164 -3.20 8.15 17.65
C PHE A 164 -4.29 9.22 17.72
N VAL A 165 -4.61 9.77 18.89
CA VAL A 165 -5.45 10.99 19.01
C VAL A 165 -4.79 12.17 18.27
N GLY A 166 -3.49 12.39 18.50
CA GLY A 166 -2.72 13.44 17.81
C GLY A 166 -2.70 13.24 16.29
N LEU A 167 -2.53 12.00 15.81
CA LEU A 167 -2.60 11.64 14.39
C LEU A 167 -4.00 11.86 13.81
N GLY A 168 -5.05 11.58 14.58
CA GLY A 168 -6.43 11.89 14.19
C GLY A 168 -6.63 13.38 13.98
N TRP A 169 -6.17 14.22 14.92
CA TRP A 169 -6.21 15.68 14.76
C TRP A 169 -5.35 16.18 13.60
N TYR A 170 -4.16 15.62 13.40
CA TYR A 170 -3.35 15.93 12.22
C TYR A 170 -4.13 15.64 10.93
N THR A 171 -4.81 14.50 10.86
CA THR A 171 -5.63 14.12 9.69
C THR A 171 -6.82 15.08 9.49
N VAL A 172 -7.46 15.54 10.56
CA VAL A 172 -8.51 16.60 10.49
C VAL A 172 -7.93 17.88 9.89
N VAL A 173 -6.78 18.34 10.39
CA VAL A 173 -6.11 19.55 9.87
C VAL A 173 -5.79 19.40 8.39
N VAL A 174 -5.25 18.25 7.97
CA VAL A 174 -4.98 17.97 6.55
C VAL A 174 -6.27 17.95 5.72
N ALA A 175 -7.36 17.39 6.23
CA ALA A 175 -8.66 17.40 5.56
C ALA A 175 -9.20 18.84 5.39
N VAL A 176 -9.11 19.68 6.41
CA VAL A 176 -9.52 21.09 6.35
C VAL A 176 -8.65 21.87 5.37
N ILE A 177 -7.33 21.71 5.42
CA ILE A 177 -6.39 22.33 4.48
C ILE A 177 -6.70 21.89 3.05
N SER A 178 -6.99 20.62 2.84
CA SER A 178 -7.38 20.08 1.53
C SER A 178 -8.67 20.73 1.01
N TYR A 179 -9.66 20.90 1.87
CA TYR A 179 -10.90 21.60 1.51
C TYR A 179 -10.67 23.06 1.14
N LEU A 180 -9.85 23.77 1.88
CA LEU A 180 -9.63 25.21 1.69
C LEU A 180 -8.76 25.51 0.47
N LEU A 181 -7.72 24.70 0.24
CA LEU A 181 -6.67 25.02 -0.71
C LEU A 181 -6.74 24.24 -2.03
N ILE A 182 -7.30 23.03 -2.05
CA ILE A 182 -7.46 22.29 -3.31
C ILE A 182 -8.57 22.92 -4.14
N ARG A 183 -8.36 23.00 -5.46
CA ARG A 183 -9.38 23.32 -6.46
C ARG A 183 -9.37 22.22 -7.52
N ASN A 184 -10.54 21.83 -8.03
CA ASN A 184 -10.63 20.73 -8.98
C ASN A 184 -9.96 21.10 -10.30
N SER A 185 -10.16 22.34 -10.78
CA SER A 185 -9.58 22.80 -12.03
C SER A 185 -9.01 24.23 -11.93
N PRO A 186 -8.08 24.61 -12.82
CA PRO A 186 -7.55 25.98 -12.91
C PRO A 186 -8.64 27.03 -13.17
N THR A 187 -9.70 26.66 -13.86
CA THR A 187 -10.81 27.55 -14.23
C THR A 187 -11.58 28.06 -13.01
N GLU A 188 -11.64 27.29 -11.90
CA GLU A 188 -12.24 27.76 -10.64
C GLU A 188 -11.56 29.02 -10.07
N LEU A 189 -10.33 29.30 -10.49
CA LEU A 189 -9.55 30.49 -10.08
C LEU A 189 -9.36 31.50 -11.21
N GLY A 190 -10.07 31.36 -12.31
CA GLY A 190 -9.95 32.24 -13.47
C GLY A 190 -8.70 32.04 -14.30
N PHE A 191 -7.92 30.97 -14.10
CA PHE A 191 -6.81 30.62 -15.00
C PHE A 191 -7.32 29.91 -16.26
N SER A 192 -6.64 30.10 -17.37
CA SER A 192 -6.91 29.33 -18.58
C SER A 192 -6.72 27.84 -18.34
N PRO A 193 -7.52 26.98 -18.95
CA PRO A 193 -7.31 25.53 -18.90
C PRO A 193 -5.86 25.21 -19.32
N VAL A 194 -5.24 24.24 -18.66
CA VAL A 194 -3.97 23.70 -19.14
C VAL A 194 -4.28 22.99 -20.44
N GLU A 195 -3.51 23.26 -21.51
CA GLU A 195 -3.57 22.47 -22.74
C GLU A 195 -3.27 21.02 -22.39
N THR A 196 -4.27 20.34 -21.92
CA THR A 196 -4.27 18.89 -21.79
C THR A 196 -4.45 18.39 -23.21
N ALA A 197 -3.40 17.83 -23.80
CA ALA A 197 -3.51 17.11 -25.06
C ALA A 197 -4.21 15.74 -24.84
N VAL A 198 -5.28 15.74 -24.04
CA VAL A 198 -6.34 14.78 -24.17
C VAL A 198 -7.30 15.49 -25.14
N PRO A 199 -7.42 15.06 -26.40
CA PRO A 199 -8.59 15.43 -27.17
C PRO A 199 -9.77 15.15 -26.25
N GLU A 200 -10.73 16.07 -26.15
CA GLU A 200 -12.07 15.69 -25.64
C GLU A 200 -12.34 14.30 -26.18
N PRO A 201 -12.79 13.35 -25.35
CA PRO A 201 -13.07 12.02 -25.86
C PRO A 201 -13.86 12.29 -27.11
N VAL A 202 -13.26 12.01 -28.29
CA VAL A 202 -14.00 11.94 -29.54
C VAL A 202 -15.17 11.10 -29.09
N ALA A 203 -16.36 11.70 -29.16
CA ALA A 203 -17.58 11.05 -28.75
C ALA A 203 -17.62 9.76 -29.56
N ASN A 204 -16.94 8.75 -29.06
CA ASN A 204 -17.05 7.42 -29.57
C ASN A 204 -18.51 7.09 -29.32
N THR A 205 -19.25 7.07 -30.35
CA THR A 205 -20.68 6.77 -30.41
C THR A 205 -21.02 5.36 -29.91
N GLU A 206 -20.03 4.61 -29.49
CA GLU A 206 -20.25 3.34 -28.82
C GLU A 206 -20.42 3.57 -27.30
N PRO A 207 -21.55 3.10 -26.72
CA PRO A 207 -21.80 3.21 -25.30
C PRO A 207 -20.65 2.54 -24.54
N GLN A 208 -19.99 3.30 -23.68
CA GLN A 208 -18.95 2.71 -22.83
C GLN A 208 -19.61 1.59 -21.99
N PRO A 209 -19.09 0.37 -22.06
CA PRO A 209 -19.66 -0.74 -21.29
C PRO A 209 -19.59 -0.42 -19.80
N SER A 210 -20.54 -0.95 -19.05
CA SER A 210 -20.58 -0.76 -17.62
C SER A 210 -19.25 -1.21 -16.97
N VAL A 211 -18.88 -0.58 -15.86
CA VAL A 211 -17.67 -0.95 -15.08
C VAL A 211 -17.65 -2.45 -14.76
N MET A 212 -18.84 -3.03 -14.48
CA MET A 212 -18.98 -4.45 -14.21
C MET A 212 -18.69 -5.31 -15.46
N THR A 213 -19.14 -4.91 -16.63
CA THR A 213 -18.85 -5.61 -17.90
C THR A 213 -17.36 -5.55 -18.20
N ALA A 214 -16.73 -4.38 -18.04
CA ALA A 214 -15.28 -4.22 -18.23
C ALA A 214 -14.48 -5.08 -17.24
N LEU A 215 -14.89 -5.14 -15.97
CA LEU A 215 -14.28 -5.98 -14.93
C LEU A 215 -14.35 -7.46 -15.30
N LEU A 216 -15.53 -7.95 -15.70
CA LEU A 216 -15.72 -9.36 -16.07
C LEU A 216 -14.91 -9.72 -17.32
N GLN A 217 -14.86 -8.85 -18.33
CA GLN A 217 -14.05 -9.03 -19.52
C GLN A 217 -12.54 -9.08 -19.19
N LEU A 218 -12.04 -8.19 -18.31
CA LEU A 218 -10.66 -8.18 -17.89
C LEU A 218 -10.30 -9.47 -17.15
N LEU A 219 -11.12 -9.89 -16.18
CA LEU A 219 -10.86 -11.10 -15.40
C LEU A 219 -10.97 -12.38 -16.23
N SER A 220 -11.76 -12.41 -17.31
CA SER A 220 -11.83 -13.51 -18.25
C SER A 220 -10.60 -13.61 -19.17
N THR A 221 -9.83 -12.51 -19.31
CA THR A 221 -8.61 -12.49 -20.11
C THR A 221 -7.50 -13.26 -19.40
N ARG A 222 -7.01 -14.34 -19.98
CA ARG A 222 -5.99 -15.22 -19.37
C ARG A 222 -4.79 -14.45 -18.82
N ASN A 223 -4.25 -13.52 -19.57
CA ASN A 223 -3.09 -12.73 -19.15
C ASN A 223 -3.41 -11.82 -17.96
N PHE A 224 -4.58 -11.19 -17.93
CA PHE A 224 -4.99 -10.38 -16.81
C PHE A 224 -5.24 -11.21 -15.56
N TYR A 225 -5.84 -12.39 -15.70
CA TYR A 225 -6.00 -13.34 -14.60
C TYR A 225 -4.65 -13.78 -14.00
N LEU A 226 -3.67 -14.14 -14.86
CA LEU A 226 -2.33 -14.52 -14.40
C LEU A 226 -1.61 -13.37 -13.69
N LEU A 227 -1.75 -12.14 -14.21
CA LEU A 227 -1.22 -10.96 -13.56
C LEU A 227 -1.91 -10.67 -12.21
N SER A 228 -3.22 -10.92 -12.14
CA SER A 228 -4.01 -10.76 -10.91
C SER A 228 -3.55 -11.73 -9.82
N VAL A 229 -3.31 -12.98 -10.16
CA VAL A 229 -2.75 -13.99 -9.23
C VAL A 229 -1.37 -13.56 -8.73
N LEU A 230 -0.47 -13.17 -9.64
CA LEU A 230 0.85 -12.65 -9.22
C LEU A 230 0.69 -11.47 -8.26
N SER A 231 -0.13 -10.48 -8.63
CA SER A 231 -0.29 -9.24 -7.87
C SER A 231 -0.81 -9.52 -6.46
N PHE A 232 -1.83 -10.37 -6.34
CA PHE A 232 -2.39 -10.80 -5.06
C PHE A 232 -1.33 -11.48 -4.18
N MET A 233 -0.59 -12.44 -4.73
CA MET A 233 0.42 -13.20 -4.00
C MET A 233 1.63 -12.32 -3.65
N TYR A 234 2.15 -11.57 -4.62
CA TYR A 234 3.36 -10.78 -4.46
C TYR A 234 3.18 -9.66 -3.42
N TYR A 235 2.18 -8.81 -3.64
CA TYR A 235 1.94 -7.69 -2.74
C TYR A 235 1.38 -8.16 -1.38
N GLY A 236 0.59 -9.24 -1.41
CA GLY A 236 0.05 -9.86 -0.20
C GLY A 236 1.14 -10.34 0.74
N THR A 237 2.07 -11.13 0.24
CA THR A 237 3.20 -11.64 1.05
C THR A 237 4.13 -10.52 1.49
N PHE A 238 4.41 -9.56 0.60
CA PHE A 238 5.23 -8.39 0.87
C PHE A 238 4.67 -7.51 1.99
N MET A 239 3.37 -7.15 1.92
CA MET A 239 2.72 -6.32 2.93
C MET A 239 2.30 -7.12 4.17
N GLY A 240 1.98 -8.40 4.02
CA GLY A 240 1.68 -9.27 5.15
C GLY A 240 2.86 -9.34 6.09
N VAL A 241 4.03 -9.68 5.59
CA VAL A 241 5.25 -9.76 6.38
C VAL A 241 5.75 -8.36 6.77
N GLY A 242 6.05 -7.50 5.77
CA GLY A 242 6.74 -6.23 6.02
C GLY A 242 5.93 -5.19 6.81
N ALA A 243 4.62 -5.09 6.57
CA ALA A 243 3.79 -4.05 7.18
C ALA A 243 3.07 -4.49 8.46
N LEU A 244 3.13 -5.78 8.84
CA LEU A 244 2.52 -6.26 10.09
C LEU A 244 3.46 -7.17 10.87
N TRP A 245 3.87 -8.33 10.31
CA TRP A 245 4.50 -9.40 11.08
C TRP A 245 6.00 -9.21 11.33
N ALA A 246 6.67 -8.34 10.58
CA ALA A 246 8.09 -8.07 10.77
C ALA A 246 8.42 -7.43 12.14
N GLY A 247 7.55 -6.57 12.67
CA GLY A 247 7.74 -5.95 13.99
C GLY A 247 7.72 -6.97 15.14
N PRO A 248 6.64 -7.76 15.28
CA PRO A 248 6.58 -8.86 16.23
C PRO A 248 7.76 -9.84 16.08
N TYR A 249 8.10 -10.24 14.85
CA TYR A 249 9.24 -11.13 14.59
C TYR A 249 10.55 -10.63 15.18
N LEU A 250 10.89 -9.36 14.94
CA LEU A 250 12.14 -8.77 15.43
C LEU A 250 12.18 -8.69 16.96
N GLN A 251 11.04 -8.50 17.62
CA GLN A 251 10.95 -8.42 19.07
C GLN A 251 10.93 -9.82 19.70
N ASP A 252 10.13 -10.74 19.18
CA ASP A 252 9.93 -12.07 19.75
C ASP A 252 11.16 -12.98 19.55
N VAL A 253 11.74 -13.00 18.33
CA VAL A 253 12.82 -13.93 17.97
C VAL A 253 14.19 -13.38 18.30
N TYR A 254 14.42 -12.08 18.05
CA TYR A 254 15.71 -11.45 18.30
C TYR A 254 15.79 -10.70 19.63
N GLY A 255 14.69 -10.62 20.37
CA GLY A 255 14.65 -9.88 21.64
C GLY A 255 14.96 -8.39 21.49
N LEU A 256 14.78 -7.82 20.27
CA LEU A 256 15.06 -6.42 20.05
C LEU A 256 14.06 -5.54 20.80
N SER A 257 14.56 -4.45 21.38
CA SER A 257 13.69 -3.41 21.90
C SER A 257 12.80 -2.85 20.78
N ARG A 258 11.68 -2.24 21.14
CA ARG A 258 10.79 -1.56 20.17
C ARG A 258 11.55 -0.58 19.27
N GLN A 259 12.52 0.16 19.85
CA GLN A 259 13.37 1.09 19.10
C GLN A 259 14.32 0.34 18.14
N GLY A 260 14.94 -0.76 18.60
CA GLY A 260 15.82 -1.60 17.76
C GLY A 260 15.07 -2.21 16.59
N ALA A 261 13.89 -2.79 16.85
CA ALA A 261 13.03 -3.35 15.79
C ALA A 261 12.61 -2.28 14.76
N ALA A 262 12.20 -1.09 15.23
CA ALA A 262 11.81 0.00 14.34
C ALA A 262 12.98 0.52 13.49
N SER A 263 14.21 0.53 14.03
CA SER A 263 15.42 0.91 13.30
C SER A 263 15.70 -0.05 12.14
N VAL A 264 15.51 -1.36 12.34
CA VAL A 264 15.59 -2.36 11.27
C VAL A 264 14.46 -2.18 10.27
N LEU A 265 13.23 -2.00 10.75
CA LEU A 265 12.04 -1.82 9.90
C LEU A 265 12.12 -0.59 8.99
N MET A 266 12.86 0.46 9.35
CA MET A 266 13.07 1.63 8.48
C MET A 266 13.69 1.25 7.12
N PHE A 267 14.49 0.20 7.06
CA PHE A 267 15.14 -0.23 5.82
C PHE A 267 14.17 -0.85 4.81
N PHE A 268 13.01 -1.33 5.25
CA PHE A 268 11.95 -1.82 4.38
C PHE A 268 11.37 -0.72 3.45
N PRO A 269 10.83 0.42 3.92
CA PRO A 269 10.37 1.49 3.03
C PRO A 269 11.52 2.21 2.30
N ILE A 270 12.74 2.27 2.87
CA ILE A 270 13.92 2.79 2.15
C ILE A 270 14.23 1.90 0.94
N GLY A 271 14.26 0.59 1.13
CA GLY A 271 14.45 -0.36 0.03
C GLY A 271 13.37 -0.23 -1.04
N MET A 272 12.10 -0.10 -0.63
CA MET A 272 10.99 0.10 -1.57
C MET A 272 11.12 1.39 -2.39
N THR A 273 11.63 2.48 -1.77
CA THR A 273 11.89 3.75 -2.46
C THR A 273 12.92 3.59 -3.58
N VAL A 274 13.89 2.70 -3.43
CA VAL A 274 14.87 2.34 -4.45
C VAL A 274 14.29 1.34 -5.47
N GLY A 275 13.60 0.32 -4.98
CA GLY A 275 13.07 -0.78 -5.78
C GLY A 275 12.03 -0.37 -6.82
N CYS A 276 11.11 0.52 -6.46
CA CYS A 276 10.06 0.97 -7.38
C CYS A 276 10.61 1.68 -8.64
N PRO A 277 11.48 2.70 -8.55
CA PRO A 277 12.10 3.30 -9.74
C PRO A 277 13.02 2.34 -10.49
N LEU A 278 13.77 1.49 -9.78
CA LEU A 278 14.64 0.48 -10.37
C LEU A 278 13.86 -0.49 -11.24
N SER A 279 12.72 -0.98 -10.77
CA SER A 279 11.81 -1.82 -11.52
C SER A 279 11.35 -1.16 -12.84
N GLY A 280 10.97 0.12 -12.79
CA GLY A 280 10.59 0.89 -13.98
C GLY A 280 11.76 1.04 -14.96
N TYR A 281 12.93 1.41 -14.46
CA TYR A 281 14.15 1.58 -15.30
C TYR A 281 14.53 0.26 -15.99
N LEU A 282 14.58 -0.83 -15.24
CA LEU A 282 14.90 -2.15 -15.79
C LEU A 282 13.88 -2.58 -16.86
N SER A 283 12.60 -2.28 -16.62
CA SER A 283 11.52 -2.63 -17.53
C SER A 283 11.55 -1.82 -18.84
N ASP A 284 11.90 -0.52 -18.77
CA ASP A 284 11.83 0.36 -19.93
C ASP A 284 13.13 0.41 -20.71
N LYS A 285 14.27 0.33 -20.05
CA LYS A 285 15.59 0.57 -20.66
C LYS A 285 16.44 -0.70 -20.85
N VAL A 286 16.43 -1.62 -19.87
CA VAL A 286 17.34 -2.76 -19.84
C VAL A 286 16.69 -4.01 -20.45
N LEU A 287 15.67 -4.54 -19.81
CA LEU A 287 15.01 -5.78 -20.23
C LEU A 287 13.97 -5.56 -21.34
N ARG A 288 13.43 -4.35 -21.45
CA ARG A 288 12.38 -3.96 -22.40
C ARG A 288 11.21 -4.95 -22.44
N SER A 289 10.91 -5.52 -21.27
CA SER A 289 9.87 -6.53 -21.06
C SER A 289 9.29 -6.40 -19.66
N ARG A 290 7.97 -6.21 -19.57
CA ARG A 290 7.24 -6.18 -18.29
C ARG A 290 7.25 -7.55 -17.62
N ARG A 291 7.07 -8.59 -18.44
CA ARG A 291 7.06 -9.97 -17.97
C ARG A 291 8.38 -10.35 -17.29
N LEU A 292 9.52 -10.07 -17.93
CA LEU A 292 10.82 -10.43 -17.38
C LEU A 292 11.12 -9.70 -16.07
N VAL A 293 10.77 -8.40 -15.98
CA VAL A 293 10.95 -7.64 -14.73
C VAL A 293 10.08 -8.20 -13.60
N LEU A 294 8.83 -8.54 -13.88
CA LEU A 294 7.94 -9.15 -12.88
C LEU A 294 8.40 -10.55 -12.48
N LEU A 295 8.88 -11.35 -13.44
CA LEU A 295 9.40 -12.69 -13.16
C LEU A 295 10.67 -12.62 -12.30
N TYR A 296 11.67 -11.86 -12.73
CA TYR A 296 12.91 -11.73 -11.96
C TYR A 296 12.67 -11.01 -10.61
N GLY A 297 11.84 -9.97 -10.58
CA GLY A 297 11.47 -9.30 -9.36
C GLY A 297 10.80 -10.24 -8.35
N SER A 298 9.86 -11.08 -8.79
CA SER A 298 9.21 -12.06 -7.92
C SER A 298 10.16 -13.17 -7.46
N ILE A 299 11.08 -13.62 -8.31
CA ILE A 299 12.13 -14.58 -7.93
C ILE A 299 13.08 -13.94 -6.89
N LEU A 300 13.55 -12.71 -7.14
CA LEU A 300 14.39 -12.00 -6.17
C LEU A 300 13.68 -11.83 -4.83
N HIS A 301 12.37 -11.53 -4.85
CA HIS A 301 11.59 -11.43 -3.63
C HIS A 301 11.40 -12.80 -2.94
N LEU A 302 11.24 -13.88 -3.71
CA LEU A 302 11.20 -15.24 -3.16
C LEU A 302 12.53 -15.61 -2.49
N LEU A 303 13.67 -15.22 -3.09
CA LEU A 303 14.99 -15.44 -2.48
C LEU A 303 15.17 -14.70 -1.14
N ALA A 304 14.46 -13.58 -0.92
CA ALA A 304 14.47 -12.88 0.36
C ALA A 304 13.90 -13.73 1.51
N TYR A 305 13.05 -14.71 1.22
CA TYR A 305 12.51 -15.61 2.24
C TYR A 305 13.48 -16.70 2.66
N ILE A 306 14.55 -16.97 1.91
CA ILE A 306 15.55 -18.00 2.27
C ILE A 306 16.18 -17.72 3.65
N PRO A 307 16.73 -16.52 3.94
CA PRO A 307 17.24 -16.20 5.27
C PRO A 307 16.17 -16.28 6.36
N PHE A 308 14.95 -15.81 6.09
CA PHE A 308 13.87 -15.87 7.07
C PHE A 308 13.46 -17.31 7.43
N ILE A 309 13.57 -18.26 6.50
CA ILE A 309 13.16 -19.67 6.70
C ILE A 309 14.30 -20.50 7.31
N PHE A 310 15.52 -20.38 6.79
CA PHE A 310 16.63 -21.27 7.15
C PHE A 310 17.50 -20.72 8.29
N PHE A 311 17.48 -19.40 8.51
CA PHE A 311 18.28 -18.70 9.52
C PHE A 311 17.41 -17.81 10.39
N THR A 312 16.18 -18.26 10.72
CA THR A 312 15.11 -17.46 11.34
C THR A 312 15.58 -16.68 12.58
N ASP A 313 16.46 -17.26 13.41
CA ASP A 313 17.01 -16.71 14.67
C ASP A 313 18.53 -16.48 14.65
N GLN A 314 19.18 -16.68 13.48
CA GLN A 314 20.64 -16.71 13.38
C GLN A 314 21.21 -15.58 12.50
N ILE A 315 20.35 -14.69 11.99
CA ILE A 315 20.79 -13.58 11.13
C ILE A 315 21.50 -12.54 12.02
N PRO A 316 22.78 -12.19 11.77
CA PRO A 316 23.46 -11.18 12.55
C PRO A 316 22.78 -9.80 12.39
N SER A 317 22.96 -8.91 13.38
CA SER A 317 22.28 -7.61 13.40
C SER A 317 22.43 -6.81 12.10
N LEU A 318 23.64 -6.72 11.54
CA LEU A 318 23.85 -6.06 10.24
C LEU A 318 23.10 -6.77 9.10
N GLY A 319 23.04 -8.10 9.17
CA GLY A 319 22.30 -8.93 8.20
C GLY A 319 20.82 -8.62 8.20
N LEU A 320 20.20 -8.31 9.35
CA LEU A 320 18.79 -7.89 9.44
C LEU A 320 18.56 -6.58 8.68
N TYR A 321 19.41 -5.56 8.86
CA TYR A 321 19.30 -4.31 8.11
C TYR A 321 19.41 -4.54 6.59
N CYS A 322 20.39 -5.32 6.15
CA CYS A 322 20.57 -5.68 4.75
C CYS A 322 19.39 -6.48 4.20
N LEU A 323 18.87 -7.42 4.97
CA LEU A 323 17.75 -8.26 4.57
C LEU A 323 16.46 -7.43 4.41
N PHE A 324 16.13 -6.55 5.35
CA PHE A 324 14.95 -5.69 5.24
C PHE A 324 15.08 -4.66 4.12
N PHE A 325 16.28 -4.14 3.86
CA PHE A 325 16.56 -3.31 2.70
C PHE A 325 16.34 -4.06 1.38
N TYR A 326 16.93 -5.28 1.28
CA TYR A 326 16.74 -6.16 0.11
C TYR A 326 15.29 -6.56 -0.08
N PHE A 327 14.58 -6.92 1.01
CA PHE A 327 13.17 -7.24 1.01
C PHE A 327 12.32 -6.08 0.48
N GLY A 328 12.66 -4.85 0.87
CA GLY A 328 12.04 -3.64 0.34
C GLY A 328 12.31 -3.41 -1.14
N ILE A 329 13.57 -3.53 -1.59
CA ILE A 329 13.95 -3.39 -3.01
C ILE A 329 13.21 -4.41 -3.86
N SER A 330 13.35 -5.69 -3.52
CA SER A 330 12.71 -6.76 -4.29
C SER A 330 11.20 -6.63 -4.27
N GLY A 331 10.60 -6.29 -3.12
CA GLY A 331 9.18 -6.04 -2.99
C GLY A 331 8.68 -4.91 -3.89
N GLY A 332 9.45 -3.83 -4.06
CA GLY A 332 9.10 -2.67 -4.88
C GLY A 332 8.85 -2.97 -6.37
N PHE A 333 9.31 -4.11 -6.86
CA PHE A 333 9.07 -4.52 -8.26
C PHE A 333 7.59 -4.76 -8.59
N PHE A 334 6.71 -4.93 -7.60
CA PHE A 334 5.27 -5.05 -7.82
C PHE A 334 4.68 -3.87 -8.63
N VAL A 335 5.31 -2.70 -8.58
CA VAL A 335 4.81 -1.51 -9.27
C VAL A 335 4.71 -1.72 -10.79
N SER A 336 5.55 -2.59 -11.35
CA SER A 336 5.49 -2.95 -12.78
C SER A 336 4.19 -3.69 -13.17
N CYS A 337 3.45 -4.24 -12.20
CA CYS A 337 2.14 -4.82 -12.46
C CYS A 337 1.14 -3.79 -13.02
N PHE A 338 1.19 -2.53 -12.56
CA PHE A 338 0.30 -1.48 -13.06
C PHE A 338 0.55 -1.14 -14.53
N ALA A 339 1.81 -1.06 -14.94
CA ALA A 339 2.17 -0.83 -16.33
C ALA A 339 1.74 -2.02 -17.20
N CYS A 340 1.96 -3.25 -16.72
CA CYS A 340 1.54 -4.47 -17.39
C CYS A 340 0.00 -4.54 -17.54
N ALA A 341 -0.76 -4.22 -16.50
CA ALA A 341 -2.23 -4.18 -16.55
C ALA A 341 -2.75 -3.18 -17.59
N LYS A 342 -2.13 -2.00 -17.66
CA LYS A 342 -2.47 -0.98 -18.65
C LYS A 342 -2.22 -1.44 -20.09
N GLU A 343 -1.14 -2.20 -20.31
CA GLU A 343 -0.77 -2.71 -21.64
C GLU A 343 -1.65 -3.90 -22.11
N ILE A 344 -2.18 -4.69 -21.17
CA ILE A 344 -3.09 -5.81 -21.48
C ILE A 344 -4.49 -5.30 -21.81
N ALA A 345 -4.92 -4.26 -21.11
CA ALA A 345 -6.27 -3.74 -21.22
C ALA A 345 -6.46 -2.94 -22.52
N HIS A 346 -7.65 -3.03 -23.12
CA HIS A 346 -8.03 -2.11 -24.17
C HIS A 346 -7.94 -0.65 -23.67
N PRO A 347 -7.49 0.33 -24.47
CA PRO A 347 -7.31 1.73 -24.04
C PRO A 347 -8.52 2.32 -23.29
N ALA A 348 -9.76 1.96 -23.73
CA ALA A 348 -11.00 2.39 -23.09
C ALA A 348 -11.17 1.89 -21.64
N TYR A 349 -10.47 0.82 -21.23
CA TYR A 349 -10.60 0.18 -19.91
C TYR A 349 -9.32 0.26 -19.06
N SER A 350 -8.33 1.01 -19.50
CA SER A 350 -7.04 1.08 -18.83
C SER A 350 -7.15 1.55 -17.36
N GLY A 351 -8.06 2.49 -17.07
CA GLY A 351 -8.37 2.93 -15.72
C GLY A 351 -9.00 1.82 -14.87
N THR A 352 -9.98 1.09 -15.42
CA THR A 352 -10.62 -0.05 -14.76
C THR A 352 -9.61 -1.16 -14.48
N ALA A 353 -8.69 -1.44 -15.40
CA ALA A 353 -7.65 -2.45 -15.20
C ALA A 353 -6.69 -2.09 -14.05
N ILE A 354 -6.24 -0.84 -13.99
CA ILE A 354 -5.40 -0.34 -12.90
C ILE A 354 -6.15 -0.39 -11.57
N GLY A 355 -7.41 0.06 -11.53
CA GLY A 355 -8.25 0.03 -10.34
C GLY A 355 -8.51 -1.38 -9.83
N THR A 356 -8.84 -2.31 -10.73
CA THR A 356 -9.03 -3.73 -10.40
C THR A 356 -7.75 -4.35 -9.85
N LEU A 357 -6.61 -4.05 -10.47
CA LEU A 357 -5.33 -4.56 -9.99
C LEU A 357 -5.00 -4.02 -8.60
N ASN A 358 -5.21 -2.72 -8.35
CA ASN A 358 -4.98 -2.10 -7.04
C ASN A 358 -5.89 -2.71 -5.95
N MET A 359 -7.14 -3.01 -6.29
CA MET A 359 -8.06 -3.73 -5.43
C MET A 359 -7.54 -5.14 -5.08
N LEU A 360 -7.03 -5.88 -6.08
CA LEU A 360 -6.49 -7.23 -5.87
C LEU A 360 -5.19 -7.24 -5.06
N LEU A 361 -4.31 -6.25 -5.25
CA LEU A 361 -3.14 -6.03 -4.39
C LEU A 361 -3.56 -5.86 -2.93
N ALA A 362 -4.56 -5.02 -2.67
CA ALA A 362 -5.05 -4.77 -1.32
C ALA A 362 -5.74 -6.01 -0.71
N PHE A 363 -6.52 -6.75 -1.49
CA PHE A 363 -7.09 -8.03 -1.04
C PHE A 363 -6.00 -9.05 -0.68
N GLY A 364 -4.90 -9.11 -1.46
CA GLY A 364 -3.75 -9.94 -1.11
C GLY A 364 -3.13 -9.55 0.23
N ALA A 365 -2.91 -8.25 0.46
CA ALA A 365 -2.38 -7.76 1.73
C ALA A 365 -3.32 -8.09 2.91
N ALA A 366 -4.63 -7.89 2.75
CA ALA A 366 -5.63 -8.24 3.75
C ALA A 366 -5.60 -9.73 4.08
N PHE A 367 -5.60 -10.57 3.04
CA PHE A 367 -5.57 -12.02 3.19
C PHE A 367 -4.33 -12.48 3.96
N TYR A 368 -3.13 -12.05 3.54
CA TYR A 368 -1.89 -12.50 4.16
C TYR A 368 -1.71 -11.95 5.57
N GLN A 369 -2.12 -10.72 5.87
CA GLN A 369 -2.06 -10.22 7.26
C GLN A 369 -2.89 -11.08 8.20
N TYR A 370 -4.09 -11.49 7.80
CA TYR A 370 -4.96 -12.33 8.61
C TYR A 370 -4.51 -13.79 8.63
N ALA A 371 -4.22 -14.38 7.47
CA ALA A 371 -3.83 -15.79 7.36
C ALA A 371 -2.54 -16.10 8.13
N LEU A 372 -1.52 -15.23 8.03
CA LEU A 372 -0.27 -15.38 8.78
C LEU A 372 -0.52 -15.23 10.29
N GLY A 373 -1.49 -14.39 10.71
CA GLY A 373 -1.92 -14.28 12.09
C GLY A 373 -2.57 -15.55 12.63
N ILE A 374 -3.41 -16.21 11.83
CA ILE A 374 -4.00 -17.52 12.19
C ILE A 374 -2.89 -18.56 12.38
N ILE A 375 -1.93 -18.61 11.44
CA ILE A 375 -0.80 -19.56 11.53
C ILE A 375 0.02 -19.28 12.79
N LEU A 376 0.40 -18.04 13.05
CA LEU A 376 1.16 -17.68 14.25
C LEU A 376 0.37 -17.98 15.53
N GLY A 377 -0.93 -17.67 15.54
CA GLY A 377 -1.81 -17.93 16.69
C GLY A 377 -2.06 -19.41 16.98
N SER A 378 -1.81 -20.31 16.01
CA SER A 378 -1.90 -21.77 16.23
C SER A 378 -0.73 -22.33 17.04
N TYR A 379 0.34 -21.56 17.20
CA TYR A 379 1.47 -21.90 18.05
C TYR A 379 1.26 -21.31 19.45
N GLY A 380 1.62 -22.10 20.48
CA GLY A 380 1.56 -21.64 21.87
C GLY A 380 2.58 -20.52 22.13
N ARG A 381 2.22 -19.60 23.04
CA ARG A 381 3.19 -18.64 23.60
C ARG A 381 4.18 -19.37 24.51
N ALA A 382 5.44 -19.01 24.44
CA ALA A 382 6.45 -19.43 25.40
C ALA A 382 6.18 -18.81 26.80
N SER A 383 6.86 -19.29 27.83
CA SER A 383 6.72 -18.78 29.21
C SER A 383 7.03 -17.29 29.37
N ASN A 384 7.81 -16.71 28.45
CA ASN A 384 8.13 -15.29 28.39
C ASN A 384 7.08 -14.45 27.61
N GLY A 385 5.99 -15.07 27.14
CA GLY A 385 4.92 -14.39 26.40
C GLY A 385 5.17 -14.21 24.89
N SER A 386 6.39 -14.53 24.39
CA SER A 386 6.76 -14.42 22.97
C SER A 386 6.35 -15.67 22.18
N TYR A 387 6.33 -15.55 20.85
CA TYR A 387 6.21 -16.68 19.93
C TYR A 387 7.62 -17.16 19.51
N GLY A 388 7.80 -18.49 19.50
CA GLY A 388 9.08 -19.09 19.14
C GLY A 388 9.43 -18.93 17.65
N HIS A 389 10.72 -19.12 17.34
CA HIS A 389 11.25 -19.03 15.97
C HIS A 389 10.54 -19.97 15.00
N ASP A 390 10.09 -21.16 15.43
CA ASP A 390 9.38 -22.11 14.57
C ASP A 390 8.03 -21.58 14.08
N ALA A 391 7.31 -20.83 14.92
CA ALA A 391 6.06 -20.20 14.54
C ALA A 391 6.28 -19.15 13.44
N TYR A 392 7.32 -18.32 13.58
CA TYR A 392 7.69 -17.35 12.54
C TYR A 392 8.22 -18.01 11.28
N ARG A 393 8.99 -19.08 11.40
CA ARG A 393 9.43 -19.88 10.26
C ARG A 393 8.25 -20.37 9.42
N MET A 394 7.18 -20.83 10.06
CA MET A 394 5.98 -21.28 9.34
C MET A 394 5.24 -20.16 8.62
N ILE A 395 5.15 -18.97 9.19
CA ILE A 395 4.54 -17.84 8.44
C ILE A 395 5.39 -17.42 7.24
N PHE A 396 6.73 -17.50 7.33
CA PHE A 396 7.62 -17.24 6.20
C PHE A 396 7.51 -18.31 5.11
N ILE A 397 7.40 -19.59 5.49
CA ILE A 397 7.14 -20.68 4.55
C ILE A 397 5.81 -20.48 3.83
N ALA A 398 4.74 -20.16 4.57
CA ALA A 398 3.42 -19.92 3.98
C ALA A 398 3.43 -18.73 3.00
N ALA A 399 4.15 -17.66 3.34
CA ALA A 399 4.34 -16.52 2.46
C ALA A 399 5.15 -16.90 1.20
N ALA A 400 6.26 -17.64 1.35
CA ALA A 400 7.10 -18.09 0.24
C ALA A 400 6.34 -19.02 -0.71
N VAL A 401 5.53 -19.96 -0.19
CA VAL A 401 4.67 -20.84 -1.00
C VAL A 401 3.65 -20.03 -1.80
N GLY A 402 3.00 -19.05 -1.18
CA GLY A 402 2.10 -18.16 -1.90
C GLY A 402 2.80 -17.39 -3.01
N LEU A 403 3.98 -16.82 -2.73
CA LEU A 403 4.76 -16.09 -3.74
C LEU A 403 5.23 -17.03 -4.87
N LEU A 404 5.55 -18.27 -4.57
CA LEU A 404 5.89 -19.28 -5.60
C LEU A 404 4.73 -19.52 -6.58
N ILE A 405 3.48 -19.55 -6.08
CA ILE A 405 2.29 -19.60 -6.94
C ILE A 405 2.25 -18.36 -7.86
N GLY A 406 2.55 -17.18 -7.33
CA GLY A 406 2.68 -15.95 -8.11
C GLY A 406 3.77 -16.04 -9.18
N CYS A 407 4.96 -16.57 -8.85
CA CYS A 407 6.06 -16.81 -9.81
C CYS A 407 5.64 -17.78 -10.94
N ILE A 408 4.95 -18.86 -10.61
CA ILE A 408 4.43 -19.81 -11.61
C ILE A 408 3.40 -19.13 -12.52
N SER A 409 2.58 -18.26 -11.96
CA SER A 409 1.58 -17.50 -12.71
C SER A 409 2.24 -16.61 -13.76
N ILE A 410 3.22 -15.77 -13.36
CA ILE A 410 3.91 -14.88 -14.31
C ILE A 410 4.80 -15.63 -15.31
N TYR A 411 5.32 -16.79 -14.94
CA TYR A 411 6.05 -17.65 -15.89
C TYR A 411 5.15 -18.07 -17.06
N LYS A 412 3.87 -18.39 -16.79
CA LYS A 412 2.87 -18.77 -17.80
C LYS A 412 2.28 -17.58 -18.56
N PHE A 413 2.56 -16.35 -18.13
CA PHE A 413 2.10 -15.13 -18.77
C PHE A 413 2.78 -14.96 -20.14
N LYS A 414 2.00 -14.58 -21.15
CA LYS A 414 2.50 -14.31 -22.51
C LYS A 414 2.48 -12.80 -22.76
N GLU A 415 3.65 -12.21 -22.90
CA GLU A 415 3.78 -10.82 -23.26
C GLU A 415 3.46 -10.63 -24.75
N HIS A 416 2.56 -9.69 -25.07
CA HIS A 416 2.41 -9.25 -26.45
C HIS A 416 3.62 -8.41 -26.80
N LYS A 417 4.35 -8.80 -27.86
CA LYS A 417 5.48 -8.01 -28.35
C LYS A 417 4.99 -6.58 -28.62
N ARG A 418 5.69 -5.59 -28.08
CA ARG A 418 5.57 -4.21 -28.54
C ARG A 418 6.04 -4.20 -30.00
N LEU A 419 5.13 -3.92 -30.93
CA LEU A 419 5.46 -3.53 -32.30
C LEU A 419 6.17 -2.18 -32.30
#